data_5f474df52b0dc52b28d02a469898c558
#
_entry.id   5f474df52b0dc52b28d02a469898c558
#
_cell.length_a   1.000
_cell.length_b   1.000
_cell.length_c   1.000
_cell.angle_alpha   90.00
_cell.angle_beta   90.00
_cell.angle_gamma   90.00
#
_symmetry.space_group_name_H-M   'P 1'
#
loop_
_entity.id
_entity.type
_entity.pdbx_description
1 polymer ?
#
loop_
_entity_poly.entity_id
_entity_poly.type
_entity_poly.pdbx_seq_one_letter_code
_entity_poly.pdbx_strand_id
1 'polypeptide(L)'
;MPFNSILVLEDGSIFHGEGFGVEKVDVGEIVFNTSMTGYQEIITDPSYKKQIITFTHPHIGNTGINEEDHESNAIHASGIVVKEFCTKPSNWRSKQTLEEFLIEQKIMAVSGINTRQLTQIIREKGSMACCIGSS
;
A
#
# COMPACT_ATOMS: atom_id res chain seq x y z
N MET A 1 8.40 10.69 8.37
CA MET A 1 7.36 11.11 9.32
C MET A 1 6.00 10.80 8.76
N PRO A 2 5.12 10.15 9.52
CA PRO A 2 3.78 9.92 9.04
C PRO A 2 3.00 11.24 8.96
N PHE A 3 2.03 11.27 8.10
CA PHE A 3 1.13 12.40 7.91
C PHE A 3 -0.31 11.89 7.91
N ASN A 4 -1.27 12.77 8.14
CA ASN A 4 -2.68 12.40 8.09
C ASN A 4 -3.07 12.03 6.66
N SER A 5 -3.80 10.94 6.51
CA SER A 5 -4.23 10.46 5.21
C SER A 5 -5.66 9.97 5.22
N ILE A 6 -6.21 9.83 4.04
CA ILE A 6 -7.61 9.46 3.83
C ILE A 6 -7.71 8.52 2.64
N LEU A 7 -8.60 7.55 2.74
CA LEU A 7 -9.00 6.67 1.66
C LEU A 7 -10.49 6.86 1.43
N VAL A 8 -10.88 7.19 0.22
CA VAL A 8 -12.29 7.39 -0.15
C VAL A 8 -12.65 6.42 -1.26
N LEU A 9 -13.69 5.65 -1.06
CA LEU A 9 -14.19 4.70 -2.07
C LEU A 9 -15.30 5.32 -2.90
N GLU A 10 -15.48 4.80 -4.08
CA GLU A 10 -16.54 5.25 -5.01
C GLU A 10 -17.93 5.16 -4.39
N ASP A 11 -18.17 4.21 -3.48
CA ASP A 11 -19.45 4.03 -2.80
C ASP A 11 -19.69 5.06 -1.67
N GLY A 12 -18.74 5.96 -1.44
CA GLY A 12 -18.84 6.98 -0.41
C GLY A 12 -18.18 6.62 0.92
N SER A 13 -17.67 5.40 1.07
CA SER A 13 -16.96 4.99 2.29
C SER A 13 -15.67 5.78 2.45
N ILE A 14 -15.40 6.24 3.68
CA ILE A 14 -14.22 7.04 4.01
C ILE A 14 -13.48 6.37 5.16
N PHE A 15 -12.17 6.21 5.01
CA PHE A 15 -11.29 5.66 6.04
C PHE A 15 -10.19 6.67 6.32
N HIS A 16 -9.94 6.94 7.58
CA HIS A 16 -8.85 7.83 8.03
C HIS A 16 -7.69 6.99 8.51
N GLY A 17 -6.48 7.40 8.16
CA GLY A 17 -5.28 6.68 8.56
C GLY A 17 -4.07 7.59 8.58
N GLU A 18 -2.90 6.95 8.67
CA GLU A 18 -1.61 7.61 8.60
C GLU A 18 -0.97 7.33 7.25
N GLY A 19 -0.38 8.36 6.65
CA GLY A 19 0.30 8.24 5.38
C GLY A 19 1.79 8.06 5.54
N PHE A 20 2.38 7.26 4.66
CA PHE A 20 3.82 7.05 4.55
C PHE A 20 4.22 7.18 3.09
N GLY A 21 5.50 7.47 2.86
CA GLY A 21 5.98 7.73 1.52
C GLY A 21 5.81 9.20 1.18
N VAL A 22 5.28 9.49 0.00
CA VAL A 22 5.13 10.85 -0.50
C VAL A 22 3.72 11.36 -0.25
N GLU A 23 3.58 12.57 0.28
CA GLU A 23 2.28 13.24 0.39
C GLU A 23 1.77 13.59 -1.01
N LYS A 24 0.66 13.00 -1.40
CA LYS A 24 0.05 13.26 -2.70
C LYS A 24 -1.40 12.84 -2.69
N VAL A 25 -2.08 13.08 -3.79
CA VAL A 25 -3.43 12.55 -4.04
C VAL A 25 -3.32 11.65 -5.26
N ASP A 26 -3.87 10.45 -5.16
CA ASP A 26 -3.84 9.50 -6.26
C ASP A 26 -5.17 8.76 -6.36
N VAL A 27 -5.50 8.36 -7.58
CA VAL A 27 -6.75 7.66 -7.88
C VAL A 27 -6.40 6.34 -8.54
N GLY A 28 -7.14 5.30 -8.20
CA GLY A 28 -6.95 3.99 -8.82
C GLY A 28 -8.09 3.06 -8.49
N GLU A 29 -8.00 1.85 -8.98
CA GLU A 29 -8.95 0.80 -8.65
C GLU A 29 -8.49 0.10 -7.37
N ILE A 30 -9.37 -0.01 -6.38
CA ILE A 30 -9.04 -0.68 -5.13
C ILE A 30 -9.14 -2.18 -5.31
N VAL A 31 -8.08 -2.89 -4.95
CA VAL A 31 -8.03 -4.36 -4.95
C VAL A 31 -7.42 -4.83 -3.65
N PHE A 32 -7.50 -6.13 -3.36
CA PHE A 32 -6.84 -6.68 -2.18
C PHE A 32 -5.97 -7.88 -2.53
N ASN A 33 -4.97 -8.12 -1.70
CA ASN A 33 -4.05 -9.24 -1.83
C ASN A 33 -3.90 -9.88 -0.46
N THR A 34 -4.07 -11.21 -0.39
CA THR A 34 -4.06 -11.96 0.86
C THR A 34 -2.71 -12.61 1.17
N SER A 35 -1.69 -12.36 0.37
CA SER A 35 -0.36 -12.92 0.59
C SER A 35 0.20 -12.46 1.92
N MET A 36 0.88 -13.36 2.62
CA MET A 36 1.52 -13.07 3.90
C MET A 36 2.95 -12.60 3.74
N THR A 37 3.55 -12.86 2.59
CA THR A 37 4.93 -12.51 2.27
C THR A 37 5.00 -12.04 0.82
N GLY A 38 6.17 -11.54 0.41
CA GLY A 38 6.38 -11.15 -0.99
C GLY A 38 5.74 -9.82 -1.36
N TYR A 39 5.48 -8.94 -0.39
CA TYR A 39 4.85 -7.66 -0.68
C TYR A 39 5.66 -6.83 -1.70
N GLN A 40 6.99 -6.94 -1.66
CA GLN A 40 7.85 -6.21 -2.58
C GLN A 40 7.62 -6.67 -4.03
N GLU A 41 7.52 -7.97 -4.26
CA GLU A 41 7.23 -8.54 -5.58
C GLU A 41 5.87 -8.07 -6.07
N ILE A 42 4.88 -8.00 -5.16
CA ILE A 42 3.53 -7.60 -5.50
C ILE A 42 3.48 -6.14 -5.93
N ILE A 43 4.08 -5.23 -5.16
CA ILE A 43 4.00 -3.79 -5.47
C ILE A 43 4.79 -3.42 -6.72
N THR A 44 5.79 -4.22 -7.10
CA THR A 44 6.57 -4.00 -8.31
C THR A 44 6.05 -4.79 -9.51
N ASP A 45 4.98 -5.56 -9.36
CA ASP A 45 4.39 -6.32 -10.44
C ASP A 45 3.62 -5.40 -11.39
N PRO A 46 3.97 -5.35 -12.69
CA PRO A 46 3.28 -4.49 -13.65
C PRO A 46 1.77 -4.74 -13.78
N SER A 47 1.28 -5.91 -13.38
CA SER A 47 -0.15 -6.21 -13.46
C SER A 47 -1.00 -5.33 -12.53
N TYR A 48 -0.37 -4.69 -11.54
CA TYR A 48 -1.07 -3.79 -10.61
C TYR A 48 -1.05 -2.32 -11.03
N LYS A 49 -0.67 -2.04 -12.27
CA LYS A 49 -0.67 -0.67 -12.78
C LYS A 49 -2.06 -0.05 -12.62
N LYS A 50 -2.10 1.18 -12.10
CA LYS A 50 -3.34 1.94 -11.85
C LYS A 50 -4.24 1.34 -10.76
N GLN A 51 -3.71 0.40 -9.98
CA GLN A 51 -4.45 -0.19 -8.87
C GLN A 51 -3.87 0.27 -7.53
N ILE A 52 -4.74 0.37 -6.54
CA ILE A 52 -4.37 0.63 -5.16
C ILE A 52 -4.56 -0.68 -4.43
N ILE A 53 -3.48 -1.24 -3.91
CA ILE A 53 -3.48 -2.59 -3.34
C ILE A 53 -3.71 -2.54 -1.85
N THR A 54 -4.75 -3.25 -1.38
CA THR A 54 -4.99 -3.47 0.04
C THR A 54 -4.31 -4.77 0.42
N PHE A 55 -3.35 -4.70 1.34
CA PHE A 55 -2.72 -5.89 1.90
C PHE A 55 -3.46 -6.31 3.15
N THR A 56 -3.92 -7.55 3.18
CA THR A 56 -4.68 -8.07 4.32
C THR A 56 -3.79 -8.57 5.44
N HIS A 57 -2.52 -8.82 5.17
CA HIS A 57 -1.55 -9.16 6.20
C HIS A 57 -1.32 -7.94 7.10
N PRO A 58 -1.35 -8.10 8.44
CA PRO A 58 -1.34 -6.95 9.34
C PRO A 58 -0.03 -6.15 9.37
N HIS A 59 1.10 -6.76 9.05
CA HIS A 59 2.41 -6.10 9.16
C HIS A 59 3.13 -6.06 7.81
N ILE A 60 3.23 -4.89 7.23
CA ILE A 60 3.93 -4.68 5.96
C ILE A 60 5.19 -3.87 6.22
N GLY A 61 6.28 -4.27 5.60
CA GLY A 61 7.56 -3.60 5.70
C GLY A 61 8.56 -4.24 6.65
N ASN A 62 8.18 -5.31 7.34
CA ASN A 62 9.03 -6.01 8.30
C ASN A 62 10.37 -6.44 7.72
N THR A 63 10.36 -6.92 6.50
CA THR A 63 11.56 -7.47 5.85
C THR A 63 12.37 -6.42 5.13
N GLY A 64 11.83 -5.20 4.96
CA GLY A 64 12.48 -4.15 4.20
C GLY A 64 12.54 -4.48 2.71
N ILE A 65 13.37 -3.75 1.99
CA ILE A 65 13.48 -3.86 0.53
C ILE A 65 14.80 -4.53 0.17
N ASN A 66 14.74 -5.47 -0.76
CA ASN A 66 15.87 -6.23 -1.24
C ASN A 66 15.85 -6.20 -2.77
N GLU A 67 16.99 -5.91 -3.40
CA GLU A 67 17.09 -5.79 -4.86
C GLU A 67 16.73 -7.09 -5.58
N GLU A 68 16.94 -8.23 -4.95
CA GLU A 68 16.71 -9.54 -5.57
C GLU A 68 15.22 -9.91 -5.66
N ASP A 69 14.37 -9.24 -4.89
CA ASP A 69 12.95 -9.57 -4.80
C ASP A 69 12.04 -8.70 -5.68
N HIS A 70 12.63 -7.89 -6.56
CA HIS A 70 11.84 -7.04 -7.45
C HIS A 70 11.32 -7.82 -8.66
N GLU A 71 10.04 -7.69 -8.96
CA GLU A 71 9.49 -8.12 -10.25
C GLU A 71 9.92 -7.14 -11.34
N SER A 72 10.15 -5.89 -10.97
CA SER A 72 10.69 -4.85 -11.84
C SER A 72 11.43 -3.84 -10.97
N ASN A 73 12.06 -2.86 -11.61
CA ASN A 73 12.81 -1.82 -10.90
C ASN A 73 11.92 -0.70 -10.33
N ALA A 74 10.63 -0.73 -10.59
CA ALA A 74 9.73 0.34 -10.21
C ALA A 74 8.44 -0.20 -9.61
N ILE A 75 7.82 0.58 -8.72
CA ILE A 75 6.49 0.28 -8.21
C ILE A 75 5.48 0.64 -9.31
N HIS A 76 4.65 -0.31 -9.68
CA HIS A 76 3.60 -0.10 -10.68
C HIS A 76 2.24 0.21 -10.06
N ALA A 77 2.00 -0.22 -8.82
CA ALA A 77 0.78 0.12 -8.11
C ALA A 77 0.70 1.64 -7.89
N SER A 78 -0.50 2.19 -7.91
CA SER A 78 -0.72 3.62 -7.65
C SER A 78 -0.60 3.98 -6.18
N GLY A 79 -0.79 3.01 -5.30
CA GLY A 79 -0.65 3.21 -3.87
C GLY A 79 -0.89 1.90 -3.14
N ILE A 80 -0.67 1.92 -1.83
CA ILE A 80 -0.93 0.75 -0.99
C ILE A 80 -1.71 1.14 0.26
N VAL A 81 -2.54 0.22 0.73
CA VAL A 81 -3.35 0.38 1.93
C VAL A 81 -3.04 -0.80 2.85
N VAL A 82 -2.70 -0.51 4.10
CA VAL A 82 -2.28 -1.52 5.05
C VAL A 82 -2.90 -1.26 6.43
N LYS A 83 -2.94 -2.29 7.26
CA LYS A 83 -3.36 -2.15 8.64
C LYS A 83 -2.24 -1.52 9.47
N GLU A 84 -1.03 -2.02 9.34
CA GLU A 84 0.15 -1.50 10.02
C GLU A 84 1.30 -1.39 9.06
N PHE A 85 2.07 -0.33 9.21
CA PHE A 85 3.24 -0.05 8.39
C PHE A 85 4.48 -0.08 9.27
N CYS A 86 5.41 -0.97 8.95
CA CYS A 86 6.67 -1.07 9.67
C CYS A 86 7.73 -0.21 9.01
N THR A 87 8.26 0.77 9.74
CA THR A 87 9.29 1.68 9.23
C THR A 87 10.70 1.14 9.44
N LYS A 88 10.86 0.11 10.28
CA LYS A 88 12.16 -0.48 10.59
C LYS A 88 12.15 -1.95 10.21
N PRO A 89 12.86 -2.36 9.16
CA PRO A 89 12.93 -3.77 8.80
C PRO A 89 13.73 -4.55 9.84
N SER A 90 13.32 -5.79 10.10
CA SER A 90 14.05 -6.69 10.99
C SER A 90 15.06 -7.54 10.24
N ASN A 91 15.01 -7.57 8.93
CA ASN A 91 15.90 -8.38 8.10
C ASN A 91 17.22 -7.63 7.87
N TRP A 92 18.33 -8.21 8.33
CA TRP A 92 19.66 -7.60 8.19
C TRP A 92 20.12 -7.47 6.73
N ARG A 93 19.49 -8.20 5.80
CA ARG A 93 19.80 -8.12 4.35
C ARG A 93 19.10 -6.96 3.66
N SER A 94 18.22 -6.26 4.35
CA SER A 94 17.50 -5.14 3.76
C SER A 94 18.45 -4.03 3.35
N LYS A 95 18.28 -3.53 2.14
CA LYS A 95 19.06 -2.40 1.62
C LYS A 95 18.46 -1.06 2.01
N GLN A 96 17.12 -1.02 2.14
CA GLN A 96 16.39 0.19 2.51
C GLN A 96 15.07 -0.21 3.17
N THR A 97 14.43 0.75 3.82
CA THR A 97 13.10 0.53 4.38
C THR A 97 12.06 0.63 3.27
N LEU A 98 10.88 0.09 3.53
CA LEU A 98 9.78 0.24 2.58
C LEU A 98 9.43 1.72 2.39
N GLU A 99 9.46 2.52 3.46
CA GLU A 99 9.17 3.96 3.36
C GLU A 99 10.16 4.67 2.44
N GLU A 100 11.44 4.37 2.56
CA GLU A 100 12.47 4.94 1.69
C GLU A 100 12.20 4.57 0.22
N PHE A 101 11.82 3.33 -0.02
CA PHE A 101 11.50 2.86 -1.36
C PHE A 101 10.27 3.57 -1.93
N LEU A 102 9.23 3.76 -1.11
CA LEU A 102 8.03 4.50 -1.53
C LEU A 102 8.37 5.94 -1.89
N ILE A 103 9.19 6.61 -1.09
CA ILE A 103 9.61 7.99 -1.36
C ILE A 103 10.38 8.06 -2.67
N GLU A 104 11.32 7.15 -2.89
CA GLU A 104 12.12 7.07 -4.11
C GLU A 104 11.22 6.89 -5.33
N GLN A 105 10.20 6.06 -5.21
CA GLN A 105 9.27 5.76 -6.30
C GLN A 105 8.08 6.73 -6.38
N LYS A 106 8.00 7.70 -5.47
CA LYS A 106 6.94 8.72 -5.42
C LYS A 106 5.54 8.11 -5.21
N ILE A 107 5.48 7.13 -4.32
CA ILE A 107 4.24 6.40 -4.01
C ILE A 107 3.85 6.66 -2.55
N MET A 108 2.55 6.70 -2.29
CA MET A 108 2.01 6.87 -0.95
C MET A 108 1.41 5.57 -0.44
N ALA A 109 1.58 5.32 0.86
CA ALA A 109 0.91 4.25 1.57
C ALA A 109 -0.03 4.86 2.61
N VAL A 110 -1.19 4.24 2.79
CA VAL A 110 -2.14 4.60 3.86
C VAL A 110 -2.18 3.45 4.86
N SER A 111 -1.90 3.72 6.11
CA SER A 111 -1.90 2.71 7.17
C SER A 111 -2.92 3.05 8.26
N GLY A 112 -3.14 2.12 9.19
CA GLY A 112 -4.12 2.30 10.24
C GLY A 112 -5.54 2.03 9.78
N ILE A 113 -5.70 1.38 8.64
CA ILE A 113 -7.00 1.10 8.04
C ILE A 113 -7.52 -0.26 8.53
N ASN A 114 -8.82 -0.33 8.79
CA ASN A 114 -9.48 -1.61 9.04
C ASN A 114 -9.57 -2.37 7.71
N THR A 115 -8.50 -3.08 7.38
CA THR A 115 -8.38 -3.79 6.11
C THR A 115 -9.39 -4.93 5.98
N ARG A 116 -9.82 -5.49 7.10
CA ARG A 116 -10.85 -6.54 7.11
C ARG A 116 -12.19 -5.99 6.62
N GLN A 117 -12.60 -4.83 7.14
CA GLN A 117 -13.82 -4.15 6.70
C GLN A 117 -13.73 -3.76 5.23
N LEU A 118 -12.60 -3.20 4.84
CA LEU A 118 -12.35 -2.79 3.46
C LEU A 118 -12.43 -3.99 2.51
N THR A 119 -11.82 -5.12 2.88
CA THR A 119 -11.86 -6.34 2.08
C THR A 119 -13.29 -6.85 1.94
N GLN A 120 -14.10 -6.78 2.99
CA GLN A 120 -15.49 -7.19 2.93
C GLN A 120 -16.28 -6.33 1.94
N ILE A 121 -16.06 -5.02 1.94
CA ILE A 121 -16.70 -4.11 0.99
C ILE A 121 -16.34 -4.49 -0.45
N ILE A 122 -15.07 -4.75 -0.70
CA ILE A 122 -14.60 -5.12 -2.04
C ILE A 122 -15.22 -6.45 -2.48
N ARG A 123 -15.32 -7.43 -1.57
CA ARG A 123 -15.92 -8.73 -1.89
C ARG A 123 -17.41 -8.62 -2.20
N GLU A 124 -18.12 -7.79 -1.46
CA GLU A 124 -19.58 -7.64 -1.63
C GLU A 124 -19.95 -6.79 -2.84
N LYS A 125 -19.21 -5.71 -3.08
CA LYS A 125 -19.55 -4.74 -4.11
C LYS A 125 -18.70 -4.82 -5.36
N GLY A 126 -17.61 -5.60 -5.30
CA GLY A 126 -16.63 -5.67 -6.37
C GLY A 126 -15.60 -4.56 -6.25
N SER A 127 -14.57 -4.69 -7.05
CA SER A 127 -13.52 -3.70 -7.19
C SER A 127 -14.12 -2.38 -7.69
N MET A 128 -13.65 -1.27 -7.16
CA MET A 128 -14.19 0.04 -7.51
C MET A 128 -13.10 1.10 -7.50
N ALA A 129 -13.42 2.27 -8.04
CA ALA A 129 -12.51 3.40 -8.00
C ALA A 129 -12.35 3.88 -6.56
N CYS A 130 -11.16 4.36 -6.24
CA CYS A 130 -10.89 4.96 -4.95
C CYS A 130 -9.87 6.08 -5.11
N CYS A 131 -9.78 6.90 -4.07
CA CYS A 131 -8.82 7.98 -3.99
C CYS A 131 -8.09 7.87 -2.65
N ILE A 132 -6.77 8.01 -2.67
CA ILE A 132 -5.98 8.15 -1.45
C ILE A 132 -5.33 9.51 -1.49
N GLY A 133 -5.13 10.09 -0.31
CA GLY A 133 -4.51 11.39 -0.25
C GLY A 133 -4.11 11.79 1.15
N SER A 134 -3.25 12.81 1.24
CA SER A 134 -2.96 13.47 2.49
C SER A 134 -4.13 14.40 2.83
N SER A 135 -4.46 14.47 4.11
CA SER A 135 -5.59 15.30 4.56
C SER A 135 -5.15 16.44 5.45
#